data_13c8e2e67c4c7d393aa71e1ebd6a9885
#
_entry.id   13c8e2e67c4c7d393aa71e1ebd6a9885
#
_cell.length_a   1.000
_cell.length_b   1.000
_cell.length_c   1.000
_cell.angle_alpha   90.00
_cell.angle_beta   90.00
_cell.angle_gamma   90.00
#
_symmetry.space_group_name_H-M   'P 1'
#
loop_
_entity.id
_entity.type
_entity.pdbx_description
1 polymer ?
#
loop_
_entity_poly.entity_id
_entity_poly.type
_entity_poly.pdbx_seq_one_letter_code
_entity_poly.pdbx_strand_id
1 'polypeptide(L)'
;IYKTTWLEHLIPPHLRAYACKLANSADLNKDERLRIAEFGLISLDEIDSMNNRELNQLKSVITASDVNERAAYAYTKERRVRLASFCASGNRRDFLTDITGNRRWLPFEVESIQNPFYTTLPYDLMYAQAWALAQDSTFSYWFDLDEIEVLEEHNQHFRDESNEEQLLPILFDVPAEGKGEFMTTAQISERLVTYGNIKKPMAIGRLGVLLGQKGYRSVQRQLGGHRARGWIVYQRDTNEIDSMKRLLAK
;
A
#
# COMPACT_ATOMS: atom_id res chain seq x y z
N ILE A 1 -21.03 -4.81 7.80
CA ILE A 1 -21.17 -5.50 9.10
C ILE A 1 -20.43 -6.83 9.02
N TYR A 2 -19.87 -7.32 10.15
CA TYR A 2 -19.20 -8.61 10.34
C TYR A 2 -17.81 -8.80 9.68
N LYS A 3 -17.17 -7.81 9.08
CA LYS A 3 -15.83 -8.00 8.45
C LYS A 3 -14.79 -8.54 9.44
N THR A 4 -14.59 -7.84 10.53
CA THR A 4 -13.64 -8.25 11.59
C THR A 4 -14.04 -9.57 12.22
N THR A 5 -15.33 -9.76 12.52
CA THR A 5 -15.84 -11.02 13.08
C THR A 5 -15.60 -12.20 12.13
N TRP A 6 -15.77 -12.00 10.83
CA TRP A 6 -15.50 -13.03 9.84
C TRP A 6 -14.02 -13.41 9.81
N LEU A 7 -13.12 -12.44 9.86
CA LEU A 7 -11.68 -12.67 9.94
C LEU A 7 -11.29 -13.45 11.19
N GLU A 8 -11.91 -13.17 12.33
CA GLU A 8 -11.72 -13.92 13.58
C GLU A 8 -12.19 -15.39 13.48
N HIS A 9 -13.18 -15.66 12.60
CA HIS A 9 -13.67 -17.02 12.35
C HIS A 9 -12.86 -17.80 11.31
N LEU A 10 -11.81 -17.24 10.71
CA LEU A 10 -10.89 -18.00 9.86
C LEU A 10 -10.13 -19.08 10.65
N ILE A 11 -9.91 -18.84 11.94
CA ILE A 11 -9.27 -19.79 12.84
C ILE A 11 -10.34 -20.69 13.52
N PRO A 12 -10.20 -22.01 13.47
CA PRO A 12 -11.11 -22.94 14.15
C PRO A 12 -11.21 -22.63 15.65
N PRO A 13 -12.37 -22.90 16.28
CA PRO A 13 -12.58 -22.54 17.69
C PRO A 13 -11.50 -23.03 18.66
N HIS A 14 -10.97 -24.24 18.46
CA HIS A 14 -9.95 -24.82 19.33
C HIS A 14 -8.54 -24.23 19.12
N LEU A 15 -8.30 -23.48 18.02
CA LEU A 15 -7.04 -22.79 17.73
C LEU A 15 -7.12 -21.27 17.94
N ARG A 16 -8.24 -20.73 18.39
CA ARG A 16 -8.40 -19.27 18.59
C ARG A 16 -7.42 -18.65 19.58
N ALA A 17 -6.86 -19.44 20.50
CA ALA A 17 -5.79 -18.98 21.37
C ALA A 17 -4.51 -18.57 20.61
N TYR A 18 -4.35 -19.00 19.37
CA TYR A 18 -3.23 -18.62 18.48
C TYR A 18 -3.57 -17.50 17.53
N ALA A 19 -4.70 -16.83 17.70
CA ALA A 19 -5.05 -15.60 16.99
C ALA A 19 -5.08 -14.42 17.95
N CYS A 20 -4.65 -13.27 17.49
CA CYS A 20 -4.81 -12.04 18.25
C CYS A 20 -5.30 -10.89 17.38
N LYS A 21 -5.94 -9.91 18.03
CA LYS A 21 -6.35 -8.66 17.41
C LYS A 21 -5.43 -7.56 17.92
N LEU A 22 -4.90 -6.75 17.03
CA LEU A 22 -4.23 -5.51 17.37
C LEU A 22 -5.26 -4.38 17.34
N ALA A 23 -5.54 -3.82 18.51
CA ALA A 23 -6.61 -2.83 18.69
C ALA A 23 -6.23 -1.43 18.19
N ASN A 24 -4.94 -1.10 18.16
CA ASN A 24 -4.42 0.16 17.64
C ASN A 24 -3.08 -0.10 16.96
N SER A 25 -3.05 0.19 15.69
CA SER A 25 -1.88 0.09 14.85
C SER A 25 -0.87 1.22 15.05
N ALA A 26 -1.20 2.22 15.85
CA ALA A 26 -0.42 3.45 16.00
C ALA A 26 0.99 3.20 16.57
N ASP A 27 1.16 2.16 17.38
CA ASP A 27 2.46 1.79 17.89
C ASP A 27 2.65 0.28 17.78
N LEU A 28 3.20 -0.17 16.65
CA LEU A 28 3.85 -1.48 16.59
C LEU A 28 5.08 -1.44 17.51
N ASN A 29 4.78 -1.34 18.82
CA ASN A 29 5.78 -1.30 19.85
C ASN A 29 6.50 -2.65 19.95
N LYS A 30 7.49 -2.71 20.81
CA LYS A 30 8.32 -3.88 20.98
C LYS A 30 7.53 -5.13 21.37
N ASP A 31 6.52 -4.99 22.24
CA ASP A 31 5.72 -6.12 22.71
C ASP A 31 4.79 -6.64 21.60
N GLU A 32 4.28 -5.76 20.77
CA GLU A 32 3.49 -6.16 19.60
C GLU A 32 4.32 -6.85 18.51
N ARG A 33 5.61 -6.47 18.37
CA ARG A 33 6.53 -7.21 17.49
C ARG A 33 6.80 -8.63 17.98
N LEU A 34 6.81 -8.88 19.27
CA LEU A 34 6.95 -10.23 19.80
C LEU A 34 5.75 -11.12 19.43
N ARG A 35 4.56 -10.54 19.33
CA ARG A 35 3.34 -11.26 18.93
C ARG A 35 3.45 -11.94 17.56
N ILE A 36 4.23 -11.39 16.62
CA ILE A 36 4.41 -12.03 15.33
C ILE A 36 5.15 -13.38 15.38
N ALA A 37 5.83 -13.65 16.46
CA ALA A 37 6.48 -14.93 16.74
C ALA A 37 5.67 -15.83 17.69
N GLU A 38 4.56 -15.35 18.23
CA GLU A 38 3.74 -16.06 19.23
C GLU A 38 2.39 -16.51 18.64
N PHE A 39 1.83 -15.72 17.71
CA PHE A 39 0.51 -15.99 17.12
C PHE A 39 0.62 -16.47 15.68
N GLY A 40 -0.34 -17.29 15.27
CA GLY A 40 -0.45 -17.76 13.88
C GLY A 40 -1.21 -16.78 12.97
N LEU A 41 -2.19 -16.05 13.53
CA LEU A 41 -2.96 -15.03 12.82
C LEU A 41 -3.06 -13.76 13.64
N ILE A 42 -2.73 -12.64 13.01
CA ILE A 42 -2.89 -11.29 13.59
C ILE A 42 -3.88 -10.50 12.75
N SER A 43 -4.99 -10.09 13.34
CA SER A 43 -5.99 -9.26 12.69
C SER A 43 -5.85 -7.80 13.10
N LEU A 44 -5.94 -6.91 12.10
CA LEU A 44 -5.93 -5.47 12.27
C LEU A 44 -7.33 -4.92 11.94
N ASP A 45 -7.86 -4.10 12.81
CA ASP A 45 -9.13 -3.42 12.56
C ASP A 45 -8.88 -2.00 12.05
N GLU A 46 -9.78 -1.51 11.20
CA GLU A 46 -9.74 -0.14 10.68
C GLU A 46 -8.38 0.27 10.08
N ILE A 47 -7.81 -0.59 9.22
CA ILE A 47 -6.51 -0.32 8.57
C ILE A 47 -6.51 1.02 7.80
N ASP A 48 -7.67 1.45 7.34
CA ASP A 48 -7.91 2.71 6.63
C ASP A 48 -7.82 3.94 7.55
N SER A 49 -7.76 3.77 8.86
CA SER A 49 -7.48 4.85 9.82
C SER A 49 -5.99 5.12 10.03
N MET A 50 -5.13 4.19 9.57
CA MET A 50 -3.67 4.30 9.72
C MET A 50 -3.08 5.41 8.87
N ASN A 51 -2.17 6.17 9.47
CA ASN A 51 -1.39 7.14 8.72
C ASN A 51 -0.23 6.46 7.93
N ASN A 52 0.40 7.19 7.02
CA ASN A 52 1.48 6.68 6.17
C ASN A 52 2.68 6.10 6.95
N ARG A 53 2.99 6.64 8.13
CA ARG A 53 4.10 6.17 8.97
C ARG A 53 3.77 4.79 9.55
N GLU A 54 2.56 4.63 10.03
CA GLU A 54 2.05 3.37 10.59
C GLU A 54 1.97 2.27 9.53
N LEU A 55 1.43 2.59 8.35
CA LEU A 55 1.40 1.66 7.22
C LEU A 55 2.82 1.23 6.80
N ASN A 56 3.80 2.13 6.81
CA ASN A 56 5.18 1.79 6.49
C ASN A 56 5.84 0.93 7.58
N GLN A 57 5.53 1.16 8.85
CA GLN A 57 5.97 0.30 9.94
C GLN A 57 5.36 -1.10 9.80
N LEU A 58 4.06 -1.17 9.53
CA LEU A 58 3.36 -2.44 9.30
C LEU A 58 3.96 -3.21 8.12
N LYS A 59 4.26 -2.56 7.00
CA LYS A 59 4.95 -3.18 5.85
C LYS A 59 6.29 -3.81 6.26
N SER A 60 7.06 -3.15 7.11
CA SER A 60 8.31 -3.68 7.62
C SER A 60 8.09 -4.93 8.48
N VAL A 61 7.05 -4.92 9.32
CA VAL A 61 6.70 -6.06 10.19
C VAL A 61 6.18 -7.25 9.39
N ILE A 62 5.31 -7.01 8.41
CA ILE A 62 4.75 -8.07 7.55
C ILE A 62 5.83 -8.79 6.75
N THR A 63 6.91 -8.13 6.40
CA THR A 63 8.01 -8.71 5.61
C THR A 63 9.16 -9.24 6.46
N ALA A 64 9.14 -9.03 7.77
CA ALA A 64 10.18 -9.55 8.64
C ALA A 64 10.13 -11.09 8.68
N SER A 65 11.27 -11.75 8.52
CA SER A 65 11.40 -13.21 8.66
C SER A 65 11.51 -13.66 10.12
N ASP A 66 11.97 -12.75 10.97
CA ASP A 66 12.21 -13.00 12.39
C ASP A 66 12.09 -11.72 13.22
N VAL A 67 11.99 -11.90 14.52
CA VAL A 67 11.97 -10.84 15.52
C VAL A 67 13.18 -11.01 16.43
N ASN A 68 13.95 -9.96 16.59
CA ASN A 68 15.08 -9.93 17.51
C ASN A 68 14.83 -8.90 18.61
N GLU A 69 13.94 -9.25 19.52
CA GLU A 69 13.50 -8.38 20.61
C GLU A 69 13.70 -9.06 21.97
N ARG A 70 13.77 -8.23 23.00
CA ARG A 70 13.86 -8.69 24.38
C ARG A 70 12.46 -8.77 24.98
N ALA A 71 12.03 -9.96 25.38
CA ALA A 71 10.77 -10.12 26.12
C ALA A 71 10.80 -9.33 27.44
N ALA A 72 9.62 -9.07 27.99
CA ALA A 72 9.50 -8.43 29.30
C ALA A 72 10.29 -9.26 30.35
N TYR A 73 11.08 -8.57 31.15
CA TYR A 73 11.93 -9.17 32.22
C TYR A 73 13.07 -10.09 31.72
N ALA A 74 13.25 -10.30 30.43
CA ALA A 74 14.41 -11.03 29.89
C ALA A 74 15.69 -10.18 29.95
N TYR A 75 16.84 -10.83 30.18
CA TYR A 75 18.12 -10.14 30.21
C TYR A 75 18.70 -9.90 28.81
N THR A 76 18.39 -10.79 27.84
CA THR A 76 18.95 -10.78 26.51
C THR A 76 17.87 -10.69 25.44
N LYS A 77 18.24 -10.22 24.24
CA LYS A 77 17.42 -10.34 23.06
C LYS A 77 17.47 -11.77 22.53
N GLU A 78 16.33 -12.27 22.07
CA GLU A 78 16.24 -13.56 21.41
C GLU A 78 15.72 -13.39 19.99
N ARG A 79 16.33 -14.13 19.08
CA ARG A 79 15.85 -14.23 17.71
C ARG A 79 14.78 -15.31 17.64
N ARG A 80 13.57 -14.91 17.25
CA ARG A 80 12.41 -15.79 17.10
C ARG A 80 11.91 -15.75 15.67
N VAL A 81 11.63 -16.90 15.09
CA VAL A 81 11.06 -17.00 13.75
C VAL A 81 9.64 -16.44 13.74
N ARG A 82 9.27 -15.73 12.70
CA ARG A 82 7.92 -15.25 12.51
C ARG A 82 6.97 -16.43 12.23
N LEU A 83 5.85 -16.47 12.91
CA LEU A 83 4.76 -17.43 12.70
C LEU A 83 3.52 -16.77 12.11
N ALA A 84 3.31 -15.49 12.38
CA ALA A 84 2.07 -14.80 12.06
C ALA A 84 1.85 -14.57 10.57
N SER A 85 0.64 -14.88 10.13
CA SER A 85 -0.01 -14.28 8.97
C SER A 85 -0.85 -13.07 9.40
N PHE A 86 -1.11 -12.15 8.47
CA PHE A 86 -1.85 -10.93 8.77
C PHE A 86 -3.12 -10.86 7.95
N CYS A 87 -4.20 -10.41 8.57
CA CYS A 87 -5.40 -9.99 7.90
C CYS A 87 -5.87 -8.64 8.47
N ALA A 88 -6.64 -7.90 7.68
CA ALA A 88 -7.11 -6.59 8.12
C ALA A 88 -8.52 -6.32 7.59
N SER A 89 -9.24 -5.45 8.29
CA SER A 89 -10.51 -4.89 7.80
C SER A 89 -10.44 -3.37 7.73
N GLY A 90 -11.16 -2.79 6.77
CA GLY A 90 -11.30 -1.37 6.60
C GLY A 90 -12.70 -1.03 6.06
N ASN A 91 -13.07 0.25 6.10
CA ASN A 91 -14.36 0.76 5.61
C ASN A 91 -14.20 1.60 4.35
N ARG A 92 -13.00 2.13 4.10
CA ARG A 92 -12.68 2.88 2.91
C ARG A 92 -12.06 1.95 1.87
N ARG A 93 -12.42 2.17 0.61
CA ARG A 93 -11.82 1.45 -0.52
C ARG A 93 -10.39 1.97 -0.77
N ASP A 94 -10.24 3.28 -0.77
CA ASP A 94 -9.01 4.02 -1.06
C ASP A 94 -8.16 4.18 0.21
N PHE A 95 -7.41 3.16 0.57
CA PHE A 95 -6.54 3.17 1.76
C PHE A 95 -5.04 3.04 1.43
N LEU A 96 -4.71 2.64 0.20
CA LEU A 96 -3.32 2.50 -0.22
C LEU A 96 -2.77 3.86 -0.66
N THR A 97 -1.95 4.46 0.16
CA THR A 97 -1.40 5.81 -0.07
C THR A 97 -0.06 5.83 -0.77
N ASP A 98 0.60 4.68 -0.92
CA ASP A 98 1.89 4.61 -1.59
C ASP A 98 1.74 4.54 -3.10
N ILE A 99 2.63 5.23 -3.79
CA ILE A 99 2.74 5.17 -5.24
C ILE A 99 3.37 3.84 -5.67
N THR A 100 4.26 3.27 -4.84
CA THR A 100 4.97 2.01 -5.08
C THR A 100 4.91 1.12 -3.85
N GLY A 101 5.11 -0.19 -4.05
CA GLY A 101 5.27 -1.13 -2.93
C GLY A 101 3.97 -1.63 -2.33
N ASN A 102 2.88 -1.59 -3.10
CA ASN A 102 1.59 -2.14 -2.71
C ASN A 102 1.52 -3.67 -2.84
N ARG A 103 2.54 -4.32 -3.40
CA ARG A 103 2.65 -5.78 -3.59
C ARG A 103 2.52 -6.63 -2.31
N ARG A 104 2.49 -5.99 -1.14
CA ARG A 104 2.30 -6.64 0.16
C ARG A 104 0.84 -6.75 0.58
N TRP A 105 -0.03 -6.09 -0.16
CA TRP A 105 -1.45 -6.00 0.11
C TRP A 105 -2.22 -6.83 -0.89
N LEU A 106 -3.17 -7.61 -0.41
CA LEU A 106 -4.13 -8.33 -1.24
C LEU A 106 -5.53 -7.91 -0.79
N PRO A 107 -5.99 -6.72 -1.19
CA PRO A 107 -7.29 -6.19 -0.79
C PRO A 107 -8.42 -6.84 -1.58
N PHE A 108 -9.56 -7.00 -0.92
CA PHE A 108 -10.80 -7.46 -1.51
C PHE A 108 -11.94 -6.52 -1.12
N GLU A 109 -12.78 -6.18 -2.07
CA GLU A 109 -14.03 -5.50 -1.81
C GLU A 109 -15.09 -6.55 -1.46
N VAL A 110 -15.71 -6.38 -0.29
CA VAL A 110 -16.68 -7.34 0.23
C VAL A 110 -18.09 -6.76 0.05
N GLU A 111 -18.87 -7.35 -0.82
CA GLU A 111 -20.24 -6.94 -1.08
C GLU A 111 -21.20 -7.40 0.03
N SER A 112 -21.07 -8.65 0.46
CA SER A 112 -21.91 -9.22 1.51
C SER A 112 -21.17 -10.25 2.34
N ILE A 113 -21.54 -10.38 3.61
CA ILE A 113 -21.00 -11.40 4.52
C ILE A 113 -22.21 -12.11 5.17
N GLN A 114 -22.24 -13.42 5.05
CA GLN A 114 -23.16 -14.23 5.84
C GLN A 114 -22.79 -14.11 7.32
N ASN A 115 -23.82 -14.09 8.17
CA ASN A 115 -23.57 -13.93 9.62
C ASN A 115 -22.70 -15.10 10.14
N PRO A 116 -21.47 -14.84 10.59
CA PRO A 116 -20.51 -15.89 10.98
C PRO A 116 -20.91 -16.64 12.25
N PHE A 117 -21.88 -16.13 13.02
CA PHE A 117 -22.39 -16.84 14.19
C PHE A 117 -23.38 -17.94 13.82
N TYR A 118 -24.01 -17.85 12.64
CA TYR A 118 -24.96 -18.85 12.16
C TYR A 118 -24.43 -19.68 11.00
N THR A 119 -23.28 -19.29 10.44
CA THR A 119 -22.67 -19.98 9.31
C THR A 119 -21.36 -20.61 9.78
N THR A 120 -21.33 -21.91 9.87
CA THR A 120 -20.09 -22.63 10.23
C THR A 120 -19.21 -22.79 8.99
N LEU A 121 -17.97 -22.35 9.08
CA LEU A 121 -16.99 -22.62 8.03
C LEU A 121 -16.58 -24.10 8.03
N PRO A 122 -16.39 -24.72 6.86
CA PRO A 122 -15.96 -26.11 6.75
C PRO A 122 -14.45 -26.24 7.04
N TYR A 123 -14.06 -25.99 8.29
CA TYR A 123 -12.65 -25.93 8.69
C TYR A 123 -11.82 -27.14 8.26
N ASP A 124 -12.34 -28.35 8.44
CA ASP A 124 -11.61 -29.58 8.09
C ASP A 124 -11.26 -29.61 6.60
N LEU A 125 -12.19 -29.20 5.74
CA LEU A 125 -11.96 -29.14 4.29
C LEU A 125 -10.99 -28.02 3.91
N MET A 126 -11.15 -26.83 4.51
CA MET A 126 -10.28 -25.68 4.25
C MET A 126 -8.84 -25.97 4.64
N TYR A 127 -8.63 -26.52 5.82
CA TYR A 127 -7.29 -26.82 6.31
C TYR A 127 -6.68 -28.05 5.64
N ALA A 128 -7.49 -29.04 5.26
CA ALA A 128 -7.02 -30.16 4.45
C ALA A 128 -6.54 -29.71 3.06
N GLN A 129 -7.27 -28.78 2.42
CA GLN A 129 -6.84 -28.19 1.14
C GLN A 129 -5.55 -27.37 1.31
N ALA A 130 -5.47 -26.52 2.33
CA ALA A 130 -4.27 -25.74 2.61
C ALA A 130 -3.06 -26.65 2.89
N TRP A 131 -3.26 -27.73 3.63
CA TRP A 131 -2.23 -28.72 3.90
C TRP A 131 -1.77 -29.44 2.63
N ALA A 132 -2.68 -29.84 1.76
CA ALA A 132 -2.35 -30.45 0.49
C ALA A 132 -1.50 -29.53 -0.39
N LEU A 133 -1.87 -28.25 -0.47
CA LEU A 133 -1.09 -27.24 -1.19
C LEU A 133 0.30 -27.03 -0.57
N ALA A 134 0.39 -27.01 0.75
CA ALA A 134 1.68 -26.86 1.45
C ALA A 134 2.63 -28.04 1.25
N GLN A 135 2.09 -29.24 0.93
CA GLN A 135 2.88 -30.44 0.62
C GLN A 135 3.22 -30.55 -0.88
N ASP A 136 2.56 -29.80 -1.73
CA ASP A 136 2.82 -29.78 -3.16
C ASP A 136 4.08 -28.96 -3.46
N SER A 137 5.13 -29.64 -3.91
CA SER A 137 6.40 -28.98 -4.26
C SER A 137 6.31 -28.05 -5.48
N THR A 138 5.23 -28.14 -6.25
CA THR A 138 4.96 -27.26 -7.41
C THR A 138 4.18 -26.02 -7.04
N PHE A 139 3.56 -25.98 -5.86
CA PHE A 139 2.81 -24.83 -5.37
C PHE A 139 3.74 -23.78 -4.75
N SER A 140 3.75 -22.58 -5.31
CA SER A 140 4.41 -21.42 -4.74
C SER A 140 3.46 -20.66 -3.81
N TYR A 141 3.88 -20.39 -2.58
CA TYR A 141 3.12 -19.56 -1.63
C TYR A 141 3.53 -18.06 -1.69
N TRP A 142 4.39 -17.70 -2.63
CA TRP A 142 4.75 -16.32 -2.96
C TRP A 142 4.41 -16.02 -4.41
N PHE A 143 4.11 -14.78 -4.68
CA PHE A 143 3.87 -14.31 -6.03
C PHE A 143 5.19 -14.18 -6.81
N ASP A 144 5.21 -14.62 -8.05
CA ASP A 144 6.28 -14.35 -8.99
C ASP A 144 6.20 -12.92 -9.56
N LEU A 145 7.07 -12.57 -10.51
CA LEU A 145 7.12 -11.21 -11.04
C LEU A 145 5.86 -10.85 -11.85
N ASP A 146 5.34 -11.79 -12.63
CA ASP A 146 4.17 -11.58 -13.48
C ASP A 146 2.90 -11.46 -12.59
N GLU A 147 2.80 -12.29 -11.57
CA GLU A 147 1.72 -12.22 -10.58
C GLU A 147 1.77 -10.92 -9.75
N ILE A 148 2.97 -10.41 -9.46
CA ILE A 148 3.14 -9.11 -8.79
C ILE A 148 2.64 -7.97 -9.67
N GLU A 149 2.86 -8.00 -10.99
CA GLU A 149 2.34 -6.98 -11.91
C GLU A 149 0.81 -6.98 -11.90
N VAL A 150 0.18 -8.16 -11.98
CA VAL A 150 -1.28 -8.31 -11.88
C VAL A 150 -1.82 -7.81 -10.54
N LEU A 151 -1.11 -8.13 -9.44
CA LEU A 151 -1.48 -7.65 -8.12
C LEU A 151 -1.35 -6.13 -7.99
N GLU A 152 -0.31 -5.53 -8.56
CA GLU A 152 -0.13 -4.08 -8.55
C GLU A 152 -1.20 -3.37 -9.39
N GLU A 153 -1.62 -3.93 -10.52
CA GLU A 153 -2.76 -3.43 -11.30
C GLU A 153 -4.06 -3.51 -10.50
N HIS A 154 -4.35 -4.65 -9.87
CA HIS A 154 -5.49 -4.81 -8.98
C HIS A 154 -5.48 -3.76 -7.85
N ASN A 155 -4.33 -3.52 -7.25
CA ASN A 155 -4.16 -2.58 -6.15
C ASN A 155 -4.35 -1.11 -6.53
N GLN A 156 -4.30 -0.76 -7.83
CA GLN A 156 -4.64 0.60 -8.28
C GLN A 156 -6.07 0.98 -7.89
N HIS A 157 -7.01 0.03 -7.89
CA HIS A 157 -8.40 0.27 -7.51
C HIS A 157 -8.59 0.66 -6.03
N PHE A 158 -7.57 0.43 -5.19
CA PHE A 158 -7.59 0.69 -3.76
C PHE A 158 -6.65 1.82 -3.37
N ARG A 159 -6.13 2.57 -4.34
CA ARG A 159 -5.23 3.70 -4.10
C ARG A 159 -5.98 4.99 -3.82
N ASP A 160 -5.51 5.69 -2.77
CA ASP A 160 -5.85 7.08 -2.51
C ASP A 160 -4.91 7.97 -3.34
N GLU A 161 -5.41 8.47 -4.47
CA GLU A 161 -4.64 9.38 -5.33
C GLU A 161 -4.57 10.77 -4.69
N SER A 162 -3.35 11.28 -4.60
CA SER A 162 -3.16 12.65 -4.11
C SER A 162 -3.71 13.70 -5.08
N ASN A 163 -3.96 14.91 -4.57
CA ASN A 163 -4.40 16.02 -5.41
C ASN A 163 -3.40 16.31 -6.54
N GLU A 164 -2.09 16.20 -6.26
CA GLU A 164 -1.05 16.39 -7.27
C GLU A 164 -1.12 15.31 -8.36
N GLU A 165 -1.40 14.07 -7.98
CA GLU A 165 -1.53 12.97 -8.93
C GLU A 165 -2.73 13.17 -9.86
N GLN A 166 -3.85 13.64 -9.35
CA GLN A 166 -5.04 13.96 -10.14
C GLN A 166 -4.85 15.19 -11.03
N LEU A 167 -4.13 16.21 -10.55
CA LEU A 167 -3.89 17.44 -11.29
C LEU A 167 -2.78 17.33 -12.33
N LEU A 168 -1.85 16.40 -12.13
CA LEU A 168 -0.69 16.25 -13.03
C LEU A 168 -1.10 16.05 -14.50
N PRO A 169 -2.01 15.12 -14.87
CA PRO A 169 -2.43 14.94 -16.25
C PRO A 169 -3.32 16.08 -16.78
N ILE A 170 -3.85 16.93 -15.89
CA ILE A 170 -4.61 18.12 -16.30
C ILE A 170 -3.68 19.23 -16.76
N LEU A 171 -2.59 19.45 -16.04
CA LEU A 171 -1.67 20.57 -16.30
C LEU A 171 -0.52 20.21 -17.24
N PHE A 172 -0.11 18.95 -17.23
CA PHE A 172 1.08 18.49 -17.95
C PHE A 172 0.77 17.25 -18.78
N ASP A 173 1.52 17.11 -19.87
CA ASP A 173 1.53 15.89 -20.67
C ASP A 173 2.96 15.37 -20.84
N VAL A 174 3.08 14.08 -21.14
CA VAL A 174 4.35 13.50 -21.58
C VAL A 174 4.58 13.95 -23.02
N PRO A 175 5.59 14.78 -23.29
CA PRO A 175 5.75 15.37 -24.59
C PRO A 175 6.20 14.34 -25.62
N ALA A 176 5.71 14.47 -26.87
CA ALA A 176 6.28 13.76 -28.00
C ALA A 176 7.75 14.14 -28.20
N GLU A 177 8.52 13.28 -28.87
CA GLU A 177 9.94 13.44 -29.07
C GLU A 177 10.28 14.80 -29.67
N GLY A 178 11.20 15.54 -29.06
CA GLY A 178 11.60 16.89 -29.47
C GLY A 178 10.66 18.03 -29.07
N LYS A 179 9.52 17.75 -28.45
CA LYS A 179 8.57 18.74 -27.93
C LYS A 179 8.57 18.68 -26.39
N GLY A 180 8.67 19.81 -25.75
CA GLY A 180 8.62 19.89 -24.30
C GLY A 180 9.69 20.81 -23.72
N GLU A 181 9.42 21.29 -22.53
CA GLU A 181 10.30 22.17 -21.78
C GLU A 181 10.90 21.44 -20.58
N PHE A 182 12.06 21.94 -20.15
CA PHE A 182 12.68 21.43 -18.93
C PHE A 182 12.13 22.15 -17.73
N MET A 183 11.57 21.39 -16.79
CA MET A 183 11.16 21.90 -15.49
C MET A 183 11.76 21.05 -14.36
N THR A 184 12.19 21.72 -13.30
CA THR A 184 12.57 21.03 -12.06
C THR A 184 11.33 20.49 -11.34
N THR A 185 11.51 19.47 -10.50
CA THR A 185 10.40 18.93 -9.68
C THR A 185 9.77 20.00 -8.81
N ALA A 186 10.56 20.97 -8.32
CA ALA A 186 10.06 22.08 -7.53
C ALA A 186 9.15 23.01 -8.34
N GLN A 187 9.51 23.33 -9.59
CA GLN A 187 8.68 24.15 -10.48
C GLN A 187 7.36 23.45 -10.83
N ILE A 188 7.40 22.16 -11.10
CA ILE A 188 6.17 21.36 -11.32
C ILE A 188 5.30 21.37 -10.08
N SER A 189 5.88 21.15 -8.90
CA SER A 189 5.16 21.22 -7.61
C SER A 189 4.50 22.57 -7.39
N GLU A 190 5.22 23.67 -7.63
CA GLU A 190 4.69 25.01 -7.49
C GLU A 190 3.47 25.25 -8.39
N ARG A 191 3.54 24.79 -9.65
CA ARG A 191 2.40 24.89 -10.60
C ARG A 191 1.18 24.09 -10.12
N LEU A 192 1.39 22.84 -9.67
CA LEU A 192 0.32 21.99 -9.13
C LEU A 192 -0.32 22.62 -7.88
N VAL A 193 0.52 23.10 -6.94
CA VAL A 193 0.08 23.73 -5.71
C VAL A 193 -0.73 24.99 -5.97
N THR A 194 -0.22 25.86 -6.85
CA THR A 194 -0.88 27.12 -7.19
C THR A 194 -2.21 26.87 -7.88
N TYR A 195 -2.24 25.95 -8.86
CA TYR A 195 -3.46 25.66 -9.59
C TYR A 195 -4.52 24.96 -8.74
N GLY A 196 -4.12 23.96 -7.93
CA GLY A 196 -5.01 23.17 -7.08
C GLY A 196 -5.30 23.83 -5.73
N ASN A 197 -4.70 24.97 -5.41
CA ASN A 197 -4.75 25.58 -4.07
C ASN A 197 -4.44 24.56 -2.95
N ILE A 198 -3.39 23.75 -3.16
CA ILE A 198 -3.04 22.65 -2.27
C ILE A 198 -2.38 23.17 -0.99
N LYS A 199 -3.01 22.95 0.16
CA LYS A 199 -2.51 23.44 1.47
C LYS A 199 -1.32 22.63 1.99
N LYS A 200 -1.26 21.33 1.69
CA LYS A 200 -0.18 20.43 2.13
C LYS A 200 0.38 19.72 0.90
N PRO A 201 1.39 20.30 0.24
CA PRO A 201 1.95 19.73 -0.98
C PRO A 201 2.70 18.42 -0.69
N MET A 202 2.73 17.57 -1.70
CA MET A 202 3.53 16.36 -1.70
C MET A 202 5.02 16.69 -1.58
N ALA A 203 5.77 15.87 -0.87
CA ALA A 203 7.24 16.01 -0.81
C ALA A 203 7.85 15.89 -2.22
N ILE A 204 8.82 16.76 -2.52
CA ILE A 204 9.48 16.84 -3.85
C ILE A 204 10.03 15.48 -4.33
N GLY A 205 10.62 14.70 -3.42
CA GLY A 205 11.13 13.37 -3.75
C GLY A 205 10.00 12.41 -4.18
N ARG A 206 8.84 12.47 -3.53
CA ARG A 206 7.67 11.64 -3.87
C ARG A 206 7.06 12.07 -5.21
N LEU A 207 6.98 13.37 -5.47
CA LEU A 207 6.54 13.90 -6.76
C LEU A 207 7.48 13.45 -7.89
N GLY A 208 8.79 13.38 -7.63
CA GLY A 208 9.76 12.85 -8.58
C GLY A 208 9.53 11.36 -8.92
N VAL A 209 9.17 10.54 -7.94
CA VAL A 209 8.79 9.14 -8.18
C VAL A 209 7.53 9.06 -9.02
N LEU A 210 6.51 9.86 -8.69
CA LEU A 210 5.25 9.93 -9.43
C LEU A 210 5.48 10.30 -10.92
N LEU A 211 6.28 11.35 -11.18
CA LEU A 211 6.61 11.76 -12.54
C LEU A 211 7.29 10.63 -13.35
N GLY A 212 8.21 9.91 -12.72
CA GLY A 212 8.84 8.74 -13.34
C GLY A 212 7.85 7.65 -13.72
N GLN A 213 6.91 7.34 -12.83
CA GLN A 213 5.87 6.33 -13.08
C GLN A 213 4.86 6.73 -14.17
N LYS A 214 4.52 8.02 -14.23
CA LYS A 214 3.64 8.55 -15.29
C LYS A 214 4.36 8.72 -16.63
N GLY A 215 5.62 8.25 -16.75
CA GLY A 215 6.36 8.18 -18.02
C GLY A 215 7.11 9.46 -18.41
N TYR A 216 7.20 10.45 -17.51
CA TYR A 216 7.98 11.65 -17.80
C TYR A 216 9.48 11.34 -17.82
N ARG A 217 10.21 11.91 -18.81
CA ARG A 217 11.64 11.70 -18.95
C ARG A 217 12.45 12.59 -18.02
N SER A 218 13.23 11.98 -17.12
CA SER A 218 14.16 12.70 -16.25
C SER A 218 15.43 13.05 -17.00
N VAL A 219 15.89 14.30 -16.87
CA VAL A 219 17.13 14.81 -17.48
C VAL A 219 17.90 15.68 -16.50
N GLN A 220 19.22 15.80 -16.72
CA GLN A 220 20.08 16.75 -16.01
C GLN A 220 20.46 17.89 -16.93
N ARG A 221 20.30 19.12 -16.47
CA ARG A 221 20.73 20.35 -17.18
C ARG A 221 21.55 21.23 -16.25
N GLN A 222 22.41 22.06 -16.84
CA GLN A 222 23.14 23.08 -16.12
C GLN A 222 22.30 24.35 -16.05
N LEU A 223 21.97 24.77 -14.85
CA LEU A 223 21.21 25.99 -14.59
C LEU A 223 22.03 26.90 -13.66
N GLY A 224 22.38 28.09 -14.13
CA GLY A 224 23.12 29.06 -13.31
C GLY A 224 24.43 28.54 -12.76
N GLY A 225 25.17 27.68 -13.49
CA GLY A 225 26.42 27.09 -13.03
C GLY A 225 26.31 25.80 -12.18
N HIS A 226 25.11 25.40 -11.77
CA HIS A 226 24.85 24.19 -11.00
C HIS A 226 24.11 23.14 -11.85
N ARG A 227 24.42 21.85 -11.59
CA ARG A 227 23.67 20.73 -12.21
C ARG A 227 22.34 20.59 -11.49
N ALA A 228 21.25 20.74 -12.25
CA ALA A 228 19.89 20.50 -11.75
C ALA A 228 19.29 19.28 -12.47
N ARG A 229 18.65 18.40 -11.71
CA ARG A 229 17.81 17.31 -12.23
C ARG A 229 16.38 17.83 -12.41
N GLY A 230 15.79 17.54 -13.54
CA GLY A 230 14.40 17.90 -13.83
C GLY A 230 13.77 16.93 -14.82
N TRP A 231 12.69 17.35 -15.43
CA TRP A 231 11.82 16.54 -16.26
C TRP A 231 11.53 17.27 -17.56
N ILE A 232 11.33 16.54 -18.63
CA ILE A 232 10.83 17.09 -19.88
C ILE A 232 9.31 16.94 -19.85
N VAL A 233 8.60 18.05 -19.86
CA VAL A 233 7.14 18.14 -19.74
C VAL A 233 6.58 19.01 -20.86
N TYR A 234 5.35 18.75 -21.27
CA TYR A 234 4.55 19.68 -22.04
C TYR A 234 3.53 20.31 -21.12
N GLN A 235 3.62 21.62 -20.89
CA GLN A 235 2.64 22.35 -20.08
C GLN A 235 1.47 22.72 -20.96
N ARG A 236 0.26 22.30 -20.57
CA ARG A 236 -0.98 22.59 -21.28
C ARG A 236 -1.37 24.06 -21.15
N ASP A 237 -1.92 24.62 -22.21
CA ASP A 237 -2.55 25.94 -22.16
C ASP A 237 -3.95 25.89 -21.50
N THR A 238 -4.57 27.06 -21.30
CA THR A 238 -5.88 27.17 -20.62
C THR A 238 -6.98 26.42 -21.37
N ASN A 239 -6.97 26.42 -22.71
CA ASN A 239 -7.99 25.74 -23.52
C ASN A 239 -7.83 24.22 -23.47
N GLU A 240 -6.60 23.75 -23.49
CA GLU A 240 -6.26 22.34 -23.34
C GLU A 240 -6.65 21.81 -21.94
N ILE A 241 -6.39 22.59 -20.90
CA ILE A 241 -6.78 22.29 -19.52
C ILE A 241 -8.31 22.14 -19.41
N ASP A 242 -9.07 23.08 -19.96
CA ASP A 242 -10.54 23.01 -19.94
C ASP A 242 -11.08 21.81 -20.73
N SER A 243 -10.42 21.47 -21.81
CA SER A 243 -10.74 20.25 -22.60
C SER A 243 -10.49 18.97 -21.80
N MET A 244 -9.34 18.88 -21.12
CA MET A 244 -9.01 17.73 -20.24
C MET A 244 -9.98 17.58 -19.07
N LYS A 245 -10.37 18.68 -18.43
CA LYS A 245 -11.38 18.62 -17.36
C LYS A 245 -12.71 18.04 -17.82
N ARG A 246 -13.15 18.40 -19.03
CA ARG A 246 -14.39 17.85 -19.62
C ARG A 246 -14.28 16.37 -19.95
N LEU A 247 -13.09 15.90 -20.30
CA LEU A 247 -12.84 14.47 -20.56
C LEU A 247 -12.86 13.63 -19.28
N LEU A 248 -12.25 14.14 -18.22
CA LEU A 248 -12.16 13.46 -16.93
C LEU A 248 -13.47 13.53 -16.09
N ALA A 249 -14.42 14.40 -16.47
CA ALA A 249 -15.73 14.53 -15.81
C ALA A 249 -16.80 13.59 -16.40
N LYS A 250 -16.47 12.79 -17.40
CA LYS A 250 -17.35 11.77 -18.00
C LYS A 250 -17.04 10.39 -17.46
#